data_fcbaa7de0bdb2153e18e06880464154f
#
_entry.id   fcbaa7de0bdb2153e18e06880464154f
#
_cell.length_a   1.000
_cell.length_b   1.000
_cell.length_c   1.000
_cell.angle_alpha   90.00
_cell.angle_beta   90.00
_cell.angle_gamma   90.00
#
_symmetry.space_group_name_H-M   'P 1'
#
loop_
_entity.id
_entity.type
_entity.pdbx_description
1 polymer ?
#
loop_
_entity_poly.entity_id
_entity_poly.type
_entity_poly.pdbx_seq_one_letter_code
_entity_poly.pdbx_strand_id
1 'polypeptide(L)'
;RYYIQVAQGETLANWPEERLWDELAGRFDGISEQGVTRGPALEISIAPLRSYVFETMRHGRLFLAGDSAHIVPPTGAKGLNLAASDVAYLSDALIAHYRRDDDAGLTGYQAKALARIWKAERFSWYLTKLMHHFPEDGAFEHRMQIAELDYVAGSEAMQTVIAENYVGLPL
;
A
#
# COMPACT_ATOMS: atom_id res chain seq x y z
N ARG A 1 -5.31 8.04 13.09
CA ARG A 1 -5.08 6.59 13.17
C ARG A 1 -3.58 6.34 13.24
N TYR A 2 -3.16 5.47 14.15
CA TYR A 2 -1.77 5.03 14.28
C TYR A 2 -1.63 3.59 13.81
N TYR A 3 -0.48 3.24 13.26
CA TYR A 3 -0.12 1.88 12.87
C TYR A 3 1.24 1.55 13.47
N ILE A 4 1.33 0.40 14.10
CA ILE A 4 2.58 -0.16 14.64
C ILE A 4 2.79 -1.52 13.99
N GLN A 5 3.97 -1.74 13.44
CA GLN A 5 4.35 -3.06 12.95
C GLN A 5 4.55 -4.00 14.14
N VAL A 6 3.95 -5.18 14.06
CA VAL A 6 4.09 -6.24 15.05
C VAL A 6 4.47 -7.56 14.37
N ALA A 7 5.03 -8.51 15.12
CA ALA A 7 5.38 -9.82 14.59
C ALA A 7 4.14 -10.59 14.13
N GLN A 8 4.31 -11.52 13.19
CA GLN A 8 3.25 -12.45 12.82
C GLN A 8 2.84 -13.32 14.02
N GLY A 9 1.53 -13.50 14.19
CA GLY A 9 0.98 -14.29 15.30
C GLY A 9 0.76 -13.50 16.59
N GLU A 10 1.09 -12.21 16.62
CA GLU A 10 0.73 -11.34 17.75
C GLU A 10 -0.78 -11.26 17.94
N THR A 11 -1.19 -11.10 19.19
CA THR A 11 -2.59 -11.00 19.59
C THR A 11 -2.84 -9.71 20.38
N LEU A 12 -4.09 -9.24 20.39
CA LEU A 12 -4.46 -8.05 21.17
C LEU A 12 -4.21 -8.22 22.68
N ALA A 13 -4.20 -9.43 23.20
CA ALA A 13 -3.89 -9.68 24.59
C ALA A 13 -2.47 -9.22 24.97
N ASN A 14 -1.54 -9.25 24.02
CA ASN A 14 -0.16 -8.80 24.20
C ASN A 14 0.00 -7.28 23.97
N TRP A 15 -1.06 -6.60 23.52
CA TRP A 15 -1.05 -5.19 23.15
C TRP A 15 -2.11 -4.38 23.91
N PRO A 16 -1.99 -4.29 25.25
CA PRO A 16 -2.84 -3.37 26.01
C PRO A 16 -2.58 -1.93 25.53
N GLU A 17 -3.55 -1.06 25.71
CA GLU A 17 -3.49 0.33 25.24
C GLU A 17 -2.25 1.08 25.76
N GLU A 18 -1.85 0.85 26.99
CA GLU A 18 -0.65 1.45 27.58
C GLU A 18 0.61 1.11 26.79
N ARG A 19 0.81 -0.18 26.44
CA ARG A 19 1.93 -0.61 25.62
C ARG A 19 1.93 0.04 24.24
N LEU A 20 0.75 0.18 23.63
CA LEU A 20 0.63 0.84 22.33
C LEU A 20 1.12 2.30 22.40
N TRP A 21 0.73 3.02 23.46
CA TRP A 21 1.17 4.41 23.66
C TRP A 21 2.66 4.52 23.98
N ASP A 22 3.22 3.60 24.75
CA ASP A 22 4.65 3.57 25.06
C ASP A 22 5.50 3.32 23.81
N GLU A 23 5.08 2.36 22.97
CA GLU A 23 5.73 2.07 21.70
C GLU A 23 5.65 3.26 20.71
N LEU A 24 4.54 3.94 20.66
CA LEU A 24 4.40 5.16 19.85
C LEU A 24 5.29 6.28 20.41
N ALA A 25 5.27 6.52 21.71
CA ALA A 25 6.07 7.58 22.33
C ALA A 25 7.57 7.37 22.08
N GLY A 26 8.06 6.12 22.20
CA GLY A 26 9.45 5.79 21.94
C GLY A 26 9.89 6.07 20.49
N ARG A 27 8.98 5.98 19.52
CA ARG A 27 9.27 6.30 18.11
C ARG A 27 9.31 7.80 17.82
N PHE A 28 8.72 8.61 18.68
CA PHE A 28 8.71 10.07 18.56
C PHE A 28 9.74 10.72 19.49
N ASP A 29 10.45 9.94 20.30
CA ASP A 29 11.50 10.45 21.18
C ASP A 29 12.62 11.12 20.35
N GLY A 30 12.98 12.34 20.72
CA GLY A 30 13.94 13.17 20.00
C GLY A 30 13.47 13.76 18.67
N ILE A 31 12.24 13.43 18.19
CA ILE A 31 11.67 13.99 16.95
C ILE A 31 10.71 15.15 17.25
N SER A 32 9.97 15.08 18.34
CA SER A 32 8.99 16.08 18.75
C SER A 32 9.14 16.45 20.20
N GLU A 33 9.34 17.73 20.49
CA GLU A 33 9.38 18.25 21.87
C GLU A 33 8.05 18.07 22.62
N GLN A 34 6.94 17.97 21.88
CA GLN A 34 5.60 17.81 22.45
C GLN A 34 5.23 16.32 22.67
N GLY A 35 6.02 15.40 22.12
CA GLY A 35 5.73 13.96 22.20
C GLY A 35 4.39 13.57 21.56
N VAL A 36 3.86 12.41 21.95
CA VAL A 36 2.57 11.90 21.50
C VAL A 36 1.50 12.17 22.55
N THR A 37 0.44 12.87 22.17
CA THR A 37 -0.72 13.07 23.05
C THR A 37 -1.46 11.75 23.23
N ARG A 38 -1.50 11.24 24.44
CA ARG A 38 -2.19 10.00 24.80
C ARG A 38 -3.67 10.28 25.06
N GLY A 39 -4.51 9.33 24.74
CA GLY A 39 -5.96 9.39 24.99
C GLY A 39 -6.57 8.00 24.88
N PRO A 40 -7.85 7.81 25.25
CA PRO A 40 -8.51 6.53 25.13
C PRO A 40 -8.59 6.10 23.66
N ALA A 41 -8.18 4.87 23.37
CA ALA A 41 -8.31 4.32 22.03
C ALA A 41 -9.79 4.05 21.73
N LEU A 42 -10.27 4.51 20.57
CA LEU A 42 -11.63 4.22 20.10
C LEU A 42 -11.75 2.77 19.63
N GLU A 43 -10.69 2.26 19.04
CA GLU A 43 -10.61 0.91 18.53
C GLU A 43 -9.13 0.50 18.41
N ILE A 44 -8.82 -0.73 18.82
CA ILE A 44 -7.52 -1.37 18.62
C ILE A 44 -7.76 -2.69 17.88
N SER A 45 -7.05 -2.91 16.79
CA SER A 45 -7.15 -4.15 16.01
C SER A 45 -5.78 -4.53 15.45
N ILE A 46 -5.57 -5.83 15.20
CA ILE A 46 -4.42 -6.35 14.47
C ILE A 46 -4.90 -6.81 13.11
N ALA A 47 -4.30 -6.29 12.05
CA ALA A 47 -4.63 -6.65 10.67
C ALA A 47 -3.41 -7.31 10.00
N PRO A 48 -3.54 -8.54 9.49
CA PRO A 48 -2.50 -9.15 8.69
C PRO A 48 -2.38 -8.40 7.36
N LEU A 49 -1.22 -7.83 7.09
CA LEU A 49 -0.94 -7.17 5.83
C LEU A 49 -0.35 -8.18 4.85
N ARG A 50 -0.82 -8.12 3.60
CA ARG A 50 -0.37 -8.99 2.52
C ARG A 50 -0.44 -8.26 1.19
N SER A 51 0.40 -8.69 0.25
CA SER A 51 0.28 -8.36 -1.16
C SER A 51 -0.30 -9.55 -1.91
N TYR A 52 -1.22 -9.30 -2.80
CA TYR A 52 -1.81 -10.33 -3.65
C TYR A 52 -2.35 -9.72 -4.93
N VAL A 53 -2.04 -10.34 -6.06
CA VAL A 53 -2.61 -9.98 -7.37
C VAL A 53 -3.13 -11.25 -8.04
N PHE A 54 -4.42 -11.26 -8.33
CA PHE A 54 -5.04 -12.32 -9.12
C PHE A 54 -5.03 -11.89 -10.59
N GLU A 55 -4.12 -12.46 -11.37
CA GLU A 55 -3.89 -12.01 -12.75
C GLU A 55 -5.01 -12.38 -13.72
N THR A 56 -5.92 -13.29 -13.35
CA THR A 56 -7.12 -13.59 -14.14
C THR A 56 -8.28 -12.69 -13.72
N MET A 57 -8.21 -11.40 -14.03
CA MET A 57 -9.24 -10.42 -13.64
C MET A 57 -10.52 -10.52 -14.49
N ARG A 58 -10.49 -11.29 -15.59
CA ARG A 58 -11.66 -11.56 -16.44
C ARG A 58 -11.79 -13.03 -16.75
N HIS A 59 -13.01 -13.57 -16.58
CA HIS A 59 -13.38 -14.90 -17.06
C HIS A 59 -14.75 -14.84 -17.73
N GLY A 60 -14.79 -14.95 -19.07
CA GLY A 60 -16.03 -14.78 -19.81
C GLY A 60 -16.66 -13.40 -19.59
N ARG A 61 -17.81 -13.39 -18.91
CA ARG A 61 -18.58 -12.17 -18.54
C ARG A 61 -18.40 -11.76 -17.07
N LEU A 62 -17.58 -12.48 -16.32
CA LEU A 62 -17.19 -12.13 -14.96
C LEU A 62 -15.96 -11.23 -15.00
N PHE A 63 -16.00 -10.13 -14.27
CA PHE A 63 -14.90 -9.19 -14.07
C PHE A 63 -14.65 -9.00 -12.57
N LEU A 64 -13.40 -9.01 -12.17
CA LEU A 64 -12.96 -8.70 -10.80
C LEU A 64 -12.42 -7.28 -10.76
N ALA A 65 -12.66 -6.58 -9.64
CA ALA A 65 -12.19 -5.22 -9.42
C ALA A 65 -11.87 -5.00 -7.92
N GLY A 66 -10.92 -4.13 -7.61
CA GLY A 66 -10.53 -3.80 -6.24
C GLY A 66 -9.98 -5.01 -5.48
N ASP A 67 -10.27 -5.09 -4.18
CA ASP A 67 -9.74 -6.11 -3.27
C ASP A 67 -10.08 -7.56 -3.66
N SER A 68 -11.07 -7.76 -4.53
CA SER A 68 -11.35 -9.10 -5.10
C SER A 68 -10.28 -9.58 -6.08
N ALA A 69 -9.51 -8.67 -6.66
CA ALA A 69 -8.47 -8.96 -7.64
C ALA A 69 -7.06 -8.63 -7.12
N HIS A 70 -6.90 -7.60 -6.29
CA HIS A 70 -5.60 -7.16 -5.81
C HIS A 70 -5.66 -6.57 -4.41
N ILE A 71 -4.68 -6.92 -3.60
CA ILE A 71 -4.46 -6.37 -2.25
C ILE A 71 -3.05 -5.82 -2.22
N VAL A 72 -2.91 -4.53 -1.92
CA VAL A 72 -1.61 -3.85 -1.84
C VAL A 72 -1.31 -3.46 -0.39
N PRO A 73 -0.03 -3.43 0.04
CA PRO A 73 0.33 -2.92 1.35
C PRO A 73 -0.14 -1.47 1.52
N PRO A 74 -0.59 -1.07 2.72
CA PRO A 74 -1.11 0.28 2.97
C PRO A 74 -0.03 1.37 2.90
N THR A 75 1.24 1.01 2.94
CA THR A 75 2.39 1.96 2.97
C THR A 75 2.36 2.93 1.79
N GLY A 76 1.96 2.48 0.62
CA GLY A 76 1.83 3.33 -0.57
C GLY A 76 0.49 4.07 -0.69
N ALA A 77 -0.50 3.79 0.17
CA ALA A 77 -1.87 4.34 0.13
C ALA A 77 -2.56 4.17 -1.24
N LYS A 78 -2.36 3.01 -1.92
CA LYS A 78 -2.80 2.78 -3.31
C LYS A 78 -4.09 1.98 -3.47
N GLY A 79 -4.53 1.23 -2.45
CA GLY A 79 -5.65 0.29 -2.57
C GLY A 79 -6.94 0.94 -3.10
N LEU A 80 -7.40 2.02 -2.48
CA LEU A 80 -8.60 2.74 -2.92
C LEU A 80 -8.44 3.31 -4.34
N ASN A 81 -7.29 3.89 -4.64
CA ASN A 81 -7.04 4.49 -5.96
C ASN A 81 -7.01 3.44 -7.07
N LEU A 82 -6.48 2.24 -6.81
CA LEU A 82 -6.53 1.12 -7.75
C LEU A 82 -7.96 0.64 -7.97
N ALA A 83 -8.72 0.43 -6.90
CA ALA A 83 -10.13 0.04 -6.99
C ALA A 83 -10.94 1.06 -7.79
N ALA A 84 -10.74 2.36 -7.56
CA ALA A 84 -11.38 3.42 -8.32
C ALA A 84 -11.00 3.40 -9.81
N SER A 85 -9.72 3.12 -10.14
CA SER A 85 -9.31 3.01 -11.54
C SER A 85 -9.91 1.78 -12.24
N ASP A 86 -10.05 0.65 -11.55
CA ASP A 86 -10.74 -0.53 -12.10
C ASP A 86 -12.18 -0.21 -12.44
N VAL A 87 -12.88 0.48 -11.51
CA VAL A 87 -14.27 0.91 -11.73
C VAL A 87 -14.36 1.87 -12.93
N ALA A 88 -13.43 2.82 -13.07
CA ALA A 88 -13.42 3.74 -14.20
C ALA A 88 -13.24 2.97 -15.53
N TYR A 89 -12.26 2.06 -15.60
CA TYR A 89 -12.02 1.25 -16.80
C TYR A 89 -13.22 0.37 -17.18
N LEU A 90 -13.81 -0.32 -16.17
CA LEU A 90 -14.98 -1.16 -16.42
C LEU A 90 -16.22 -0.35 -16.78
N SER A 91 -16.44 0.79 -16.14
CA SER A 91 -17.56 1.67 -16.44
C SER A 91 -17.52 2.15 -17.90
N ASP A 92 -16.37 2.67 -18.32
CA ASP A 92 -16.19 3.14 -19.70
C ASP A 92 -16.38 2.00 -20.72
N ALA A 93 -15.83 0.81 -20.42
CA ALA A 93 -15.94 -0.37 -21.26
C ALA A 93 -17.39 -0.87 -21.36
N LEU A 94 -18.13 -0.91 -20.25
CA LEU A 94 -19.54 -1.31 -20.23
C LEU A 94 -20.42 -0.29 -20.97
N ILE A 95 -20.18 1.00 -20.81
CA ILE A 95 -20.87 2.06 -21.57
C ILE A 95 -20.63 1.90 -23.06
N ALA A 96 -19.40 1.62 -23.47
CA ALA A 96 -19.06 1.35 -24.88
C ALA A 96 -19.79 0.15 -25.42
N HIS A 97 -19.77 -0.96 -24.69
CA HIS A 97 -20.48 -2.19 -25.03
C HIS A 97 -21.99 -1.96 -25.25
N TYR A 98 -22.67 -1.41 -24.23
CA TYR A 98 -24.14 -1.28 -24.30
C TYR A 98 -24.63 -0.15 -25.22
N ARG A 99 -23.86 0.90 -25.44
CA ARG A 99 -24.27 2.03 -26.26
C ARG A 99 -23.77 1.98 -27.70
N ARG A 100 -22.65 1.32 -27.95
CA ARG A 100 -21.97 1.34 -29.26
C ARG A 100 -21.64 -0.03 -29.82
N ASP A 101 -22.03 -1.11 -29.11
CA ASP A 101 -21.68 -2.49 -29.46
C ASP A 101 -20.15 -2.68 -29.62
N ASP A 102 -19.37 -2.00 -28.75
CA ASP A 102 -17.91 -2.00 -28.76
C ASP A 102 -17.35 -2.77 -27.54
N ASP A 103 -16.78 -3.94 -27.80
CA ASP A 103 -16.22 -4.85 -26.80
C ASP A 103 -14.72 -4.64 -26.55
N ALA A 104 -14.06 -3.72 -27.24
CA ALA A 104 -12.62 -3.54 -27.14
C ALA A 104 -12.18 -3.23 -25.70
N GLY A 105 -12.92 -2.36 -25.00
CA GLY A 105 -12.66 -2.01 -23.61
C GLY A 105 -12.80 -3.20 -22.66
N LEU A 106 -13.86 -4.02 -22.82
CA LEU A 106 -14.06 -5.23 -22.01
C LEU A 106 -12.97 -6.27 -22.28
N THR A 107 -12.56 -6.41 -23.53
CA THR A 107 -11.49 -7.33 -23.93
C THR A 107 -10.13 -6.87 -23.38
N GLY A 108 -9.86 -5.57 -23.40
CA GLY A 108 -8.60 -4.98 -22.92
C GLY A 108 -8.53 -4.73 -21.42
N TYR A 109 -9.65 -4.87 -20.68
CA TYR A 109 -9.74 -4.50 -19.27
C TYR A 109 -8.62 -5.08 -18.40
N GLN A 110 -8.45 -6.41 -18.43
CA GLN A 110 -7.46 -7.11 -17.62
C GLN A 110 -6.04 -6.58 -17.87
N ALA A 111 -5.64 -6.44 -19.12
CA ALA A 111 -4.30 -5.96 -19.47
C ALA A 111 -4.07 -4.53 -18.98
N LYS A 112 -5.06 -3.65 -19.12
CA LYS A 112 -5.00 -2.26 -18.68
C LYS A 112 -4.93 -2.16 -17.15
N ALA A 113 -5.78 -2.90 -16.44
CA ALA A 113 -5.82 -2.92 -14.99
C ALA A 113 -4.50 -3.48 -14.40
N LEU A 114 -4.04 -4.63 -14.86
CA LEU A 114 -2.81 -5.27 -14.39
C LEU A 114 -1.57 -4.39 -14.61
N ALA A 115 -1.48 -3.70 -15.73
CA ALA A 115 -0.37 -2.78 -15.98
C ALA A 115 -0.27 -1.67 -14.91
N ARG A 116 -1.41 -1.18 -14.42
CA ARG A 116 -1.47 -0.19 -13.33
C ARG A 116 -1.24 -0.81 -11.96
N ILE A 117 -1.86 -1.96 -11.70
CA ILE A 117 -1.72 -2.70 -10.43
C ILE A 117 -0.25 -3.00 -10.15
N TRP A 118 0.48 -3.55 -11.11
CA TRP A 118 1.90 -3.89 -10.92
C TRP A 118 2.79 -2.66 -10.69
N LYS A 119 2.47 -1.50 -11.28
CA LYS A 119 3.18 -0.25 -10.95
C LYS A 119 2.95 0.17 -9.50
N ALA A 120 1.72 0.05 -9.01
CA ALA A 120 1.38 0.41 -7.64
C ALA A 120 1.92 -0.61 -6.62
N GLU A 121 1.86 -1.91 -6.92
CA GLU A 121 2.46 -2.97 -6.12
C GLU A 121 3.97 -2.76 -5.97
N ARG A 122 4.68 -2.54 -7.08
CA ARG A 122 6.11 -2.25 -7.05
C ARG A 122 6.44 -1.09 -6.13
N PHE A 123 5.68 0.00 -6.21
CA PHE A 123 5.92 1.18 -5.37
C PHE A 123 5.59 0.92 -3.90
N SER A 124 4.47 0.28 -3.62
CA SER A 124 4.07 -0.07 -2.25
C SER A 124 5.05 -1.06 -1.61
N TRP A 125 5.53 -2.03 -2.37
CA TRP A 125 6.56 -2.96 -1.93
C TRP A 125 7.89 -2.25 -1.63
N TYR A 126 8.33 -1.34 -2.53
CA TYR A 126 9.54 -0.53 -2.33
C TYR A 126 9.45 0.29 -1.04
N LEU A 127 8.35 1.05 -0.85
CA LEU A 127 8.16 1.83 0.38
C LEU A 127 8.09 0.95 1.63
N THR A 128 7.45 -0.20 1.54
CA THR A 128 7.38 -1.12 2.67
C THR A 128 8.77 -1.60 3.08
N LYS A 129 9.60 -1.98 2.13
CA LYS A 129 11.00 -2.37 2.40
C LYS A 129 11.85 -1.20 2.91
N LEU A 130 11.62 0.00 2.39
CA LEU A 130 12.37 1.19 2.79
C LEU A 130 12.04 1.63 4.23
N MET A 131 10.76 1.52 4.65
CA MET A 131 10.25 2.12 5.89
C MET A 131 10.11 1.12 7.05
N HIS A 132 10.28 -0.17 6.82
CA HIS A 132 10.09 -1.20 7.84
C HIS A 132 11.33 -2.07 7.98
N HIS A 133 11.59 -2.48 9.23
CA HIS A 133 12.57 -3.50 9.56
C HIS A 133 11.85 -4.83 9.76
N PHE A 134 12.35 -5.88 9.13
CA PHE A 134 11.78 -7.22 9.25
C PHE A 134 12.64 -8.10 10.16
N PRO A 135 12.02 -9.01 10.93
CA PRO A 135 12.78 -9.86 11.87
C PRO A 135 13.85 -10.74 11.21
N GLU A 136 13.65 -11.09 9.94
CA GLU A 136 14.61 -11.84 9.13
C GLU A 136 15.76 -11.01 8.56
N ASP A 137 15.66 -9.66 8.61
CA ASP A 137 16.69 -8.78 8.10
C ASP A 137 17.93 -8.80 9.02
N GLY A 138 19.10 -9.06 8.45
CA GLY A 138 20.37 -9.03 9.15
C GLY A 138 20.99 -7.65 9.21
N ALA A 139 22.19 -7.59 9.80
CA ALA A 139 22.93 -6.33 9.91
C ALA A 139 23.31 -5.72 8.54
N PHE A 140 23.47 -6.56 7.52
CA PHE A 140 23.75 -6.09 6.15
C PHE A 140 22.52 -5.41 5.55
N GLU A 141 21.35 -6.05 5.59
CA GLU A 141 20.09 -5.50 5.08
C GLU A 141 19.75 -4.18 5.77
N HIS A 142 19.94 -4.11 7.08
CA HIS A 142 19.74 -2.87 7.81
C HIS A 142 20.69 -1.74 7.35
N ARG A 143 21.96 -2.04 7.12
CA ARG A 143 22.91 -1.03 6.58
C ARG A 143 22.55 -0.59 5.17
N MET A 144 22.06 -1.50 4.33
CA MET A 144 21.58 -1.15 2.99
C MET A 144 20.34 -0.25 3.05
N GLN A 145 19.42 -0.53 3.99
CA GLN A 145 18.25 0.31 4.21
C GLN A 145 18.62 1.74 4.62
N ILE A 146 19.56 1.89 5.56
CA ILE A 146 20.05 3.22 5.97
C ILE A 146 20.73 3.95 4.81
N ALA A 147 21.57 3.26 4.04
CA ALA A 147 22.24 3.85 2.88
C ALA A 147 21.23 4.31 1.80
N GLU A 148 20.14 3.55 1.59
CA GLU A 148 19.06 3.94 0.67
C GLU A 148 18.31 5.17 1.20
N LEU A 149 18.02 5.24 2.50
CA LEU A 149 17.39 6.41 3.13
C LEU A 149 18.28 7.66 3.00
N ASP A 150 19.58 7.53 3.23
CA ASP A 150 20.55 8.61 3.07
C ASP A 150 20.62 9.09 1.61
N TYR A 151 20.59 8.14 0.66
CA TYR A 151 20.54 8.47 -0.76
C TYR A 151 19.27 9.21 -1.15
N VAL A 152 18.12 8.74 -0.69
CA VAL A 152 16.82 9.43 -0.89
C VAL A 152 16.86 10.83 -0.32
N ALA A 153 17.39 11.00 0.90
CA ALA A 153 17.48 12.30 1.55
C ALA A 153 18.38 13.29 0.80
N GLY A 154 19.44 12.78 0.15
CA GLY A 154 20.43 13.59 -0.58
C GLY A 154 20.16 13.77 -2.08
N SER A 155 19.17 13.07 -2.68
CA SER A 155 18.92 13.03 -4.12
C SER A 155 17.57 13.59 -4.51
N GLU A 156 17.55 14.77 -5.12
CA GLU A 156 16.31 15.38 -5.65
C GLU A 156 15.63 14.47 -6.68
N ALA A 157 16.38 13.74 -7.49
CA ALA A 157 15.83 12.80 -8.46
C ALA A 157 15.07 11.66 -7.77
N MET A 158 15.61 11.09 -6.70
CA MET A 158 14.93 10.04 -5.92
C MET A 158 13.71 10.58 -5.19
N GLN A 159 13.78 11.76 -4.63
CA GLN A 159 12.62 12.43 -4.01
C GLN A 159 11.51 12.67 -5.03
N THR A 160 11.85 13.12 -6.23
CA THR A 160 10.90 13.29 -7.33
C THR A 160 10.24 11.96 -7.73
N VAL A 161 11.04 10.90 -7.90
CA VAL A 161 10.51 9.56 -8.19
C VAL A 161 9.52 9.08 -7.12
N ILE A 162 9.85 9.27 -5.84
CA ILE A 162 8.96 8.90 -4.74
C ILE A 162 7.69 9.75 -4.77
N ALA A 163 7.81 11.08 -4.94
CA ALA A 163 6.68 11.98 -4.98
C ALA A 163 5.71 11.68 -6.13
N GLU A 164 6.21 11.45 -7.35
CA GLU A 164 5.38 11.08 -8.51
C GLU A 164 4.62 9.78 -8.28
N ASN A 165 5.30 8.76 -7.76
CA ASN A 165 4.64 7.49 -7.46
C ASN A 165 3.67 7.59 -6.29
N TYR A 166 3.97 8.45 -5.28
CA TYR A 166 3.10 8.66 -4.12
C TYR A 166 1.82 9.42 -4.49
N VAL A 167 1.92 10.47 -5.26
CA VAL A 167 0.75 11.21 -5.79
C VAL A 167 -0.11 10.29 -6.67
N GLY A 168 0.53 9.49 -7.49
CA GLY A 168 -0.10 8.52 -8.38
C GLY A 168 0.14 8.87 -9.85
N LEU A 169 0.39 7.83 -10.61
CA LEU A 169 0.58 7.96 -12.05
C LEU A 169 -0.75 8.23 -12.74
N PRO A 170 -0.78 8.93 -13.87
CA PRO A 170 -2.00 9.16 -14.66
C PRO A 170 -2.73 7.85 -15.04
N LEU A 171 -4.05 7.93 -15.24
CA LEU A 171 -4.91 6.82 -15.70
C LEU A 171 -4.61 6.44 -17.15
#